data_d1d098a9cfb1989ca3ab76915f409ff6
#
_entry.id   d1d098a9cfb1989ca3ab76915f409ff6
#
_cell.length_a   1.000
_cell.length_b   1.000
_cell.length_c   1.000
_cell.angle_alpha   90.00
_cell.angle_beta   90.00
_cell.angle_gamma   90.00
#
_symmetry.space_group_name_H-M   'P 1'
#
loop_
_entity.id
_entity.type
_entity.pdbx_description
1 polymer ?
#
loop_
_entity_poly.entity_id
_entity_poly.type
_entity_poly.pdbx_seq_one_letter_code
_entity_poly.pdbx_strand_id
1 'polypeptide(L)'
;MAKRQRFEKLKRQRQEIAAERIGLLMVEADKKGAEHDFKYASRYATLARSIGMRYNVRLAKAEKLRLCKKCGAFLRPGINLRVRLGKRTLSRTCLECGHVKRIPIRGKNKC
;
A
#
# COMPACT_ATOMS: atom_id res chain seq x y z
N MET A 1 13.06 -25.55 -23.61
CA MET A 1 11.88 -24.76 -23.88
C MET A 1 10.73 -25.12 -22.98
N ALA A 2 10.31 -26.37 -22.95
CA ALA A 2 9.22 -26.77 -22.08
C ALA A 2 9.46 -26.46 -20.60
N LYS A 3 10.68 -26.62 -20.11
CA LYS A 3 11.03 -26.33 -18.72
C LYS A 3 10.87 -24.83 -18.41
N ARG A 4 11.29 -24.01 -19.34
CA ARG A 4 11.21 -22.56 -19.16
C ARG A 4 9.76 -22.07 -19.13
N GLN A 5 8.94 -22.59 -20.02
CA GLN A 5 7.52 -22.26 -20.07
C GLN A 5 6.79 -22.70 -18.80
N ARG A 6 7.14 -23.89 -18.32
CA ARG A 6 6.58 -24.45 -17.10
C ARG A 6 6.93 -23.58 -15.89
N PHE A 7 8.19 -23.16 -15.83
CA PHE A 7 8.69 -22.30 -14.76
C PHE A 7 7.95 -20.96 -14.77
N GLU A 8 7.79 -20.36 -15.95
CA GLU A 8 7.09 -19.07 -16.06
C GLU A 8 5.62 -19.18 -15.67
N LYS A 9 4.98 -20.29 -16.02
CA LYS A 9 3.59 -20.55 -15.66
C LYS A 9 3.43 -20.66 -14.16
N LEU A 10 4.31 -21.40 -13.49
CA LEU A 10 4.30 -21.53 -12.04
C LEU A 10 4.55 -20.20 -11.36
N LYS A 11 5.46 -19.41 -11.90
CA LYS A 11 5.74 -18.09 -11.38
C LYS A 11 4.51 -17.20 -11.43
N ARG A 12 3.79 -17.21 -12.55
CA ARG A 12 2.56 -16.43 -12.68
C ARG A 12 1.50 -16.87 -11.68
N GLN A 13 1.34 -18.17 -11.50
CA GLN A 13 0.37 -18.71 -10.56
C GLN A 13 0.68 -18.26 -9.14
N ARG A 14 1.96 -18.29 -8.76
CA ARG A 14 2.38 -17.81 -7.45
C ARG A 14 2.12 -16.32 -7.26
N GLN A 15 2.34 -15.55 -8.31
CA GLN A 15 2.08 -14.11 -8.27
C GLN A 15 0.59 -13.81 -8.14
N GLU A 16 -0.25 -14.58 -8.82
CA GLU A 16 -1.70 -14.41 -8.71
C GLU A 16 -2.19 -14.71 -7.31
N ILE A 17 -1.71 -15.80 -6.72
CA ILE A 17 -2.06 -16.15 -5.34
C ILE A 17 -1.55 -15.09 -4.38
N ALA A 18 -0.33 -14.59 -4.59
CA ALA A 18 0.23 -13.54 -3.76
C ALA A 18 -0.60 -12.26 -3.84
N ALA A 19 -1.04 -11.89 -5.05
CA ALA A 19 -1.86 -10.71 -5.24
C ALA A 19 -3.21 -10.84 -4.50
N GLU A 20 -3.82 -12.02 -4.54
CA GLU A 20 -5.05 -12.29 -3.79
C GLU A 20 -4.83 -12.11 -2.29
N ARG A 21 -3.76 -12.70 -1.78
CA ARG A 21 -3.44 -12.59 -0.35
C ARG A 21 -3.17 -11.17 0.09
N ILE A 22 -2.48 -10.41 -0.75
CA ILE A 22 -2.24 -9.00 -0.49
C ILE A 22 -3.56 -8.25 -0.40
N GLY A 23 -4.47 -8.49 -1.33
CA GLY A 23 -5.79 -7.87 -1.31
C GLY A 23 -6.56 -8.18 -0.04
N LEU A 24 -6.56 -9.45 0.39
CA LEU A 24 -7.25 -9.87 1.60
C LEU A 24 -6.63 -9.22 2.85
N LEU A 25 -5.30 -9.15 2.91
CA LEU A 25 -4.61 -8.53 4.04
C LEU A 25 -4.90 -7.03 4.11
N MET A 26 -4.96 -6.37 2.96
CA MET A 26 -5.27 -4.94 2.94
C MET A 26 -6.71 -4.67 3.37
N VAL A 27 -7.66 -5.55 3.02
CA VAL A 27 -9.05 -5.45 3.48
C VAL A 27 -9.12 -5.61 5.00
N GLU A 28 -8.39 -6.58 5.54
CA GLU A 28 -8.35 -6.78 7.00
C GLU A 28 -7.69 -5.60 7.71
N ALA A 29 -6.63 -5.06 7.12
CA ALA A 29 -5.96 -3.87 7.66
C ALA A 29 -6.92 -2.69 7.71
N ASP A 30 -7.72 -2.53 6.66
CA ASP A 30 -8.70 -1.45 6.58
C ASP A 30 -9.78 -1.60 7.67
N LYS A 31 -10.24 -2.82 7.91
CA LYS A 31 -11.21 -3.11 8.97
C LYS A 31 -10.64 -2.77 10.35
N LYS A 32 -9.39 -3.16 10.60
CA LYS A 32 -8.74 -2.86 11.86
C LYS A 32 -8.48 -1.37 12.02
N GLY A 33 -8.15 -0.69 10.94
CA GLY A 33 -7.99 0.76 10.95
C GLY A 33 -9.30 1.47 11.29
N ALA A 34 -10.43 0.96 10.80
CA ALA A 34 -11.74 1.50 11.11
C ALA A 34 -12.10 1.31 12.60
N GLU A 35 -11.58 0.26 13.22
CA GLU A 35 -11.77 0.00 14.65
C GLU A 35 -10.74 0.76 15.49
N HIS A 36 -9.90 1.59 14.88
CA HIS A 36 -8.79 2.30 15.52
C HIS A 36 -7.72 1.38 16.09
N ASP A 37 -7.65 0.16 15.60
CA ASP A 37 -6.64 -0.80 16.02
C ASP A 37 -5.47 -0.76 15.03
N PHE A 38 -4.66 0.29 15.13
CA PHE A 38 -3.58 0.51 14.19
C PHE A 38 -2.41 -0.43 14.36
N LYS A 39 -2.30 -1.05 15.51
CA LYS A 39 -1.26 -2.05 15.74
C LYS A 39 -1.44 -3.23 14.80
N TYR A 40 -2.64 -3.80 14.75
CA TYR A 40 -2.93 -4.91 13.87
C TYR A 40 -3.05 -4.48 12.42
N ALA A 41 -3.61 -3.29 12.17
CA ALA A 41 -3.68 -2.78 10.81
C ALA A 41 -2.30 -2.65 10.19
N SER A 42 -1.34 -2.10 10.93
CA SER A 42 0.05 -1.97 10.47
C SER A 42 0.71 -3.31 10.27
N ARG A 43 0.40 -4.27 11.13
CA ARG A 43 0.96 -5.62 10.99
C ARG A 43 0.46 -6.30 9.73
N TYR A 44 -0.84 -6.23 9.45
CA TYR A 44 -1.40 -6.81 8.23
C TYR A 44 -0.82 -6.14 6.99
N ALA A 45 -0.66 -4.81 7.03
CA ALA A 45 -0.09 -4.06 5.93
C ALA A 45 1.37 -4.44 5.69
N THR A 46 2.15 -4.63 6.76
CA THR A 46 3.54 -5.06 6.66
C THR A 46 3.64 -6.46 6.06
N LEU A 47 2.73 -7.36 6.45
CA LEU A 47 2.69 -8.70 5.88
C LEU A 47 2.37 -8.66 4.39
N ALA A 48 1.42 -7.82 3.98
CA ALA A 48 1.07 -7.66 2.57
C ALA A 48 2.28 -7.17 1.77
N ARG A 49 2.99 -6.18 2.32
CA ARG A 49 4.19 -5.65 1.68
C ARG A 49 5.27 -6.71 1.55
N SER A 50 5.48 -7.52 2.58
CA SER A 50 6.46 -8.59 2.56
C SER A 50 6.13 -9.63 1.49
N ILE A 51 4.86 -9.99 1.35
CA ILE A 51 4.41 -10.92 0.31
C ILE A 51 4.69 -10.32 -1.08
N GLY A 52 4.40 -9.04 -1.26
CA GLY A 52 4.67 -8.37 -2.51
C GLY A 52 6.14 -8.37 -2.89
N MET A 53 7.01 -8.14 -1.92
CA MET A 53 8.45 -8.15 -2.15
C MET A 53 8.96 -9.55 -2.44
N ARG A 54 8.44 -10.55 -1.75
CA ARG A 54 8.88 -11.93 -1.92
C ARG A 54 8.54 -12.50 -3.29
N TYR A 55 7.35 -12.20 -3.80
CA TYR A 55 6.87 -12.74 -5.07
C TYR A 55 6.92 -11.77 -6.23
N ASN A 56 7.56 -10.62 -6.04
CA ASN A 56 7.65 -9.56 -7.05
C ASN A 56 6.29 -9.08 -7.55
N VAL A 57 5.35 -8.95 -6.63
CA VAL A 57 4.03 -8.39 -6.94
C VAL A 57 4.00 -6.95 -6.42
N ARG A 58 3.70 -6.02 -7.29
CA ARG A 58 3.60 -4.62 -6.89
C ARG A 58 2.24 -4.35 -6.28
N LEU A 59 2.25 -3.60 -5.18
CA LEU A 59 1.01 -3.17 -4.58
C LEU A 59 0.34 -2.15 -5.51
N ALA A 60 -0.99 -2.16 -5.52
CA ALA A 60 -1.73 -1.17 -6.27
C ALA A 60 -1.44 0.22 -5.71
N LYS A 61 -1.59 1.24 -6.54
CA LYS A 61 -1.29 2.61 -6.14
C LYS A 61 -2.09 3.04 -4.92
N ALA A 62 -3.37 2.67 -4.86
CA ALA A 62 -4.22 2.97 -3.72
C ALA A 62 -3.72 2.29 -2.45
N GLU A 63 -3.25 1.05 -2.56
CA GLU A 63 -2.72 0.31 -1.42
C GLU A 63 -1.41 0.90 -0.93
N LYS A 64 -0.54 1.34 -1.83
CA LYS A 64 0.71 2.00 -1.46
C LYS A 64 0.47 3.28 -0.69
N LEU A 65 -0.58 4.00 -1.02
CA LEU A 65 -0.90 5.25 -0.34
C LEU A 65 -1.41 5.03 1.07
N ARG A 66 -1.86 3.84 1.40
CA ARG A 66 -2.30 3.51 2.75
C ARG A 66 -1.17 3.15 3.68
N LEU A 67 0.05 2.98 3.14
CA LEU A 67 1.21 2.60 3.93
C LEU A 67 2.21 3.74 4.00
N CYS A 68 2.80 3.93 5.17
CA CYS A 68 3.92 4.83 5.27
C CYS A 68 5.17 4.14 4.71
N LYS A 69 5.80 4.77 3.75
CA LYS A 69 6.98 4.22 3.11
C LYS A 69 8.15 4.06 4.09
N LYS A 70 8.21 4.91 5.10
CA LYS A 70 9.33 4.93 6.02
C LYS A 70 9.13 4.05 7.25
N CYS A 71 7.99 4.15 7.93
CA CYS A 71 7.77 3.39 9.15
C CYS A 71 6.86 2.18 8.98
N GLY A 72 6.22 2.05 7.83
CA GLY A 72 5.35 0.90 7.57
C GLY A 72 3.99 0.96 8.23
N ALA A 73 3.64 2.07 8.89
CA ALA A 73 2.36 2.19 9.56
C ALA A 73 1.22 2.27 8.56
N PHE A 74 0.08 1.70 8.94
CA PHE A 74 -1.13 1.81 8.14
C PHE A 74 -1.72 3.21 8.34
N LEU A 75 -1.81 3.95 7.26
CA LEU A 75 -2.23 5.35 7.31
C LEU A 75 -3.72 5.50 7.05
N ARG A 76 -4.38 6.22 7.95
CA ARG A 76 -5.78 6.55 7.79
C ARG A 76 -5.97 8.05 7.90
N PRO A 77 -6.49 8.71 6.87
CA PRO A 77 -6.62 10.18 6.88
C PRO A 77 -7.46 10.67 8.06
N GLY A 78 -6.98 11.71 8.71
CA GLY A 78 -7.67 12.30 9.84
C GLY A 78 -7.34 11.69 11.19
N ILE A 79 -6.64 10.56 11.21
CA ILE A 79 -6.26 9.90 12.46
C ILE A 79 -4.75 9.87 12.62
N ASN A 80 -4.05 9.12 11.79
CA ASN A 80 -2.59 9.10 11.84
C ASN A 80 -1.93 9.60 10.56
N LEU A 81 -2.71 10.15 9.66
CA LEU A 81 -2.23 10.74 8.42
C LEU A 81 -2.83 12.13 8.29
N ARG A 82 -1.98 13.12 8.14
CA ARG A 82 -2.40 14.49 7.90
C ARG A 82 -2.29 14.79 6.41
N VAL A 83 -3.39 15.21 5.82
CA VAL A 83 -3.42 15.53 4.39
C VAL A 83 -3.63 17.04 4.25
N ARG A 84 -2.75 17.68 3.50
CA ARG A 84 -2.88 19.11 3.20
C ARG A 84 -2.89 19.32 1.70
N LEU A 85 -3.81 20.14 1.26
CA LEU A 85 -3.91 20.50 -0.14
C LEU A 85 -3.21 21.83 -0.37
N GLY A 86 -2.13 21.81 -1.12
CA GLY A 86 -1.43 23.04 -1.52
C GLY A 86 -1.89 23.48 -2.89
N LYS A 87 -1.22 24.51 -3.45
CA LYS A 87 -1.61 25.04 -4.76
C LYS A 87 -1.57 24.01 -5.86
N ARG A 88 -0.53 23.21 -5.92
CA ARG A 88 -0.41 22.19 -6.95
C ARG A 88 0.11 20.88 -6.41
N THR A 89 0.13 20.74 -5.10
CA THR A 89 0.64 19.54 -4.46
C THR A 89 -0.26 19.13 -3.31
N LEU A 90 -0.36 17.83 -3.12
CA LEU A 90 -1.03 17.25 -1.98
C LEU A 90 0.06 16.73 -1.05
N SER A 91 0.12 17.25 0.17
CA SER A 91 1.12 16.80 1.14
C SER A 91 0.48 15.81 2.11
N ARG A 92 1.11 14.66 2.26
CA ARG A 92 0.65 13.63 3.17
C ARG A 92 1.72 13.41 4.23
N THR A 93 1.37 13.68 5.48
CA THR A 93 2.31 13.57 6.59
C THR A 93 1.91 12.43 7.50
N CYS A 94 2.82 11.48 7.70
CA CYS A 94 2.61 10.41 8.67
C CYS A 94 2.80 11.00 10.07
N LEU A 95 1.79 10.90 10.92
CA LEU A 95 1.87 11.47 12.27
C LEU A 95 2.69 10.60 13.22
N GLU A 96 3.02 9.39 12.81
CA GLU A 96 3.82 8.50 13.66
C GLU A 96 5.32 8.69 13.48
N CYS A 97 5.80 8.88 12.25
CA CYS A 97 7.23 9.06 12.00
C CYS A 97 7.59 10.42 11.42
N GLY A 98 6.60 11.22 11.06
CA GLY A 98 6.82 12.54 10.50
C GLY A 98 7.20 12.57 9.02
N HIS A 99 7.19 11.43 8.35
CA HIS A 99 7.53 11.38 6.93
C HIS A 99 6.49 12.11 6.09
N VAL A 100 6.94 12.98 5.20
CA VAL A 100 6.06 13.75 4.32
C VAL A 100 6.20 13.26 2.89
N LYS A 101 5.09 12.94 2.28
CA LYS A 101 5.06 12.57 0.87
C LYS A 101 4.25 13.63 0.12
N ARG A 102 4.86 14.23 -0.88
CA ARG A 102 4.20 15.23 -1.72
C ARG A 102 3.81 14.62 -3.04
N ILE A 103 2.55 14.77 -3.41
CA ILE A 103 2.03 14.24 -4.65
C ILE A 103 1.62 15.44 -5.51
N PRO A 104 2.19 15.59 -6.70
CA PRO A 104 1.80 16.70 -7.57
C PRO A 104 0.38 16.50 -8.07
N ILE A 105 -0.43 17.54 -7.99
CA ILE A 105 -1.76 17.54 -8.53
C ILE A 105 -1.68 18.24 -9.87
N ARG A 106 -1.75 17.47 -10.93
CA ARG A 106 -1.76 18.08 -12.23
C ARG A 106 -3.16 18.46 -12.50
N GLY A 107 -3.31 19.73 -12.61
CA GLY A 107 -4.62 20.19 -12.90
C GLY A 107 -5.08 19.91 -14.25
N LYS A 108 -4.57 19.02 -14.89
CA LYS A 108 -5.00 18.69 -16.07
C LYS A 108 -6.28 18.56 -16.22
N ASN A 109 -6.61 18.48 -15.47
CA ASN A 109 -7.74 18.44 -15.52
C ASN A 109 -8.23 19.63 -15.69
N LYS A 110 -7.55 20.22 -15.81
CA LYS A 110 -7.92 21.18 -15.97
C LYS A 110 -8.66 21.43 -16.70
N CYS A 111 -8.97 21.09 -16.91
CA CYS A 111 -9.67 21.46 -17.59
C CYS A 111 -9.82 21.81 -17.59
#